data_5e151920655a5aa0327626a29dcca10a
#
_entry.id   5e151920655a5aa0327626a29dcca10a
#
_cell.length_a   1.000
_cell.length_b   1.000
_cell.length_c   1.000
_cell.angle_alpha   90.00
_cell.angle_beta   90.00
_cell.angle_gamma   90.00
#
_symmetry.space_group_name_H-M   'P 1'
#
loop_
_entity.id
_entity.type
_entity.pdbx_description
1 polymer ?
#
loop_
_entity_poly.entity_id
_entity_poly.type
_entity_poly.pdbx_seq_one_letter_code
_entity_poly.pdbx_strand_id
1 'polypeptide(L)'
;APGTYHHSILVGNLGEAAAEAVGADPLLVRVGAYYHDIGKTKRPYFFIENQMGMENAHDKISPHLSALVIQAHVKEGLEIAKEYALPPDVTRFVSTHHGKSCIAYFYHQACEVDGSDHVDEDHFKYPGPRPNTKEEAIVMLADACEATVRTLKNPTPEQIEQTIRRLINKRLNDGELTEAPLTLAEIEIIAQTFLKIVQGLYHQRIEYPEQLMKDLKREPKEKKLGSLPG
;
A
#
# COMPACT_ATOMS: atom_id res chain seq x y z
N ALA A 1 -9.98 -11.28 2.37
CA ALA A 1 -9.03 -10.15 2.53
C ALA A 1 -9.52 -8.91 1.76
N PRO A 2 -10.66 -8.29 2.17
CA PRO A 2 -11.21 -7.16 1.43
C PRO A 2 -10.30 -5.92 1.49
N GLY A 3 -9.60 -5.71 2.60
CA GLY A 3 -8.65 -4.62 2.74
C GLY A 3 -7.44 -4.78 1.83
N THR A 4 -6.87 -5.97 1.74
CA THR A 4 -5.79 -6.29 0.80
C THR A 4 -6.23 -6.09 -0.65
N TYR A 5 -7.45 -6.48 -1.01
CA TYR A 5 -7.99 -6.25 -2.35
C TYR A 5 -8.09 -4.76 -2.69
N HIS A 6 -8.66 -3.95 -1.77
CA HIS A 6 -8.75 -2.51 -1.95
C HIS A 6 -7.36 -1.84 -2.05
N HIS A 7 -6.42 -2.23 -1.18
CA HIS A 7 -5.03 -1.82 -1.25
C HIS A 7 -4.40 -2.12 -2.61
N SER A 8 -4.55 -3.35 -3.12
CA SER A 8 -4.01 -3.76 -4.42
C SER A 8 -4.55 -2.92 -5.59
N ILE A 9 -5.83 -2.48 -5.53
CA ILE A 9 -6.40 -1.56 -6.53
C ILE A 9 -5.71 -0.20 -6.46
N LEU A 10 -5.50 0.35 -5.27
CA LEU A 10 -4.85 1.65 -5.09
C LEU A 10 -3.38 1.61 -5.53
N VAL A 11 -2.65 0.55 -5.17
CA VAL A 11 -1.28 0.29 -5.64
C VAL A 11 -1.25 0.20 -7.16
N GLY A 12 -2.21 -0.52 -7.76
CA GLY A 12 -2.36 -0.61 -9.22
C GLY A 12 -2.57 0.75 -9.89
N ASN A 13 -3.41 1.60 -9.32
CA ASN A 13 -3.66 2.94 -9.86
C ASN A 13 -2.41 3.84 -9.79
N LEU A 14 -1.67 3.80 -8.67
CA LEU A 14 -0.42 4.53 -8.52
C LEU A 14 0.65 4.00 -9.48
N GLY A 15 0.82 2.68 -9.50
CA GLY A 15 1.86 2.03 -10.28
C GLY A 15 1.66 2.17 -11.78
N GLU A 16 0.44 1.95 -12.30
CA GLU A 16 0.12 2.10 -13.71
C GLU A 16 0.42 3.50 -14.24
N ALA A 17 -0.03 4.54 -13.53
CA ALA A 17 0.24 5.91 -13.92
C ALA A 17 1.75 6.26 -13.88
N ALA A 18 2.48 5.73 -12.91
CA ALA A 18 3.92 5.91 -12.84
C ALA A 18 4.64 5.18 -13.97
N ALA A 19 4.20 3.96 -14.31
CA ALA A 19 4.75 3.18 -15.42
C ALA A 19 4.56 3.91 -16.76
N GLU A 20 3.36 4.44 -17.03
CA GLU A 20 3.12 5.28 -18.22
C GLU A 20 4.07 6.48 -18.27
N ALA A 21 4.28 7.15 -17.13
CA ALA A 21 5.09 8.36 -17.06
C ALA A 21 6.58 8.12 -17.33
N VAL A 22 7.10 6.90 -17.07
CA VAL A 22 8.51 6.54 -17.27
C VAL A 22 8.74 5.55 -18.42
N GLY A 23 7.68 5.25 -19.21
CA GLY A 23 7.78 4.35 -20.36
C GLY A 23 8.03 2.88 -20.01
N ALA A 24 7.57 2.43 -18.84
CA ALA A 24 7.47 1.03 -18.46
C ALA A 24 6.13 0.43 -18.91
N ASP A 25 5.92 -0.88 -18.71
CA ASP A 25 4.65 -1.53 -19.08
C ASP A 25 3.56 -1.30 -18.00
N PRO A 26 2.58 -0.39 -18.25
CA PRO A 26 1.56 -0.05 -17.25
C PRO A 26 0.59 -1.19 -16.97
N LEU A 27 0.28 -2.02 -17.98
CA LEU A 27 -0.61 -3.16 -17.79
C LEU A 27 0.05 -4.23 -16.91
N LEU A 28 1.32 -4.54 -17.15
CA LEU A 28 2.08 -5.49 -16.34
C LEU A 28 2.17 -5.01 -14.89
N VAL A 29 2.44 -3.71 -14.66
CA VAL A 29 2.46 -3.11 -13.32
C VAL A 29 1.11 -3.23 -12.64
N ARG A 30 0.00 -2.94 -13.31
CA ARG A 30 -1.35 -3.08 -12.75
C ARG A 30 -1.65 -4.52 -12.37
N VAL A 31 -1.37 -5.48 -13.26
CA VAL A 31 -1.58 -6.90 -12.98
C VAL A 31 -0.67 -7.35 -11.83
N GLY A 32 0.61 -6.98 -11.84
CA GLY A 32 1.55 -7.25 -10.76
C GLY A 32 1.04 -6.75 -9.41
N ALA A 33 0.55 -5.51 -9.37
CA ALA A 33 -0.04 -4.91 -8.17
C ALA A 33 -1.27 -5.69 -7.66
N TYR A 34 -2.08 -6.29 -8.53
CA TYR A 34 -3.25 -7.07 -8.07
C TYR A 34 -2.86 -8.37 -7.39
N TYR A 35 -1.69 -8.94 -7.70
CA TYR A 35 -1.24 -10.22 -7.18
C TYR A 35 -0.10 -10.14 -6.17
N HIS A 36 0.60 -8.99 -6.01
CA HIS A 36 1.79 -8.89 -5.17
C HIS A 36 1.55 -9.41 -3.75
N ASP A 37 0.39 -9.16 -3.20
CA ASP A 37 -0.01 -9.45 -1.82
C ASP A 37 -0.95 -10.67 -1.68
N ILE A 38 -1.05 -11.52 -2.69
CA ILE A 38 -2.01 -12.66 -2.70
C ILE A 38 -1.81 -13.60 -1.49
N GLY A 39 -0.60 -13.70 -0.97
CA GLY A 39 -0.30 -14.54 0.21
C GLY A 39 -0.97 -14.06 1.49
N LYS A 40 -1.31 -12.79 1.63
CA LYS A 40 -2.06 -12.26 2.77
C LYS A 40 -3.43 -12.92 2.95
N THR A 41 -3.96 -13.56 1.89
CA THR A 41 -5.22 -14.30 1.94
C THR A 41 -5.17 -15.53 2.88
N LYS A 42 -3.99 -16.08 3.17
CA LYS A 42 -3.83 -17.21 4.09
C LYS A 42 -4.08 -16.81 5.55
N ARG A 43 -3.64 -15.58 5.94
CA ARG A 43 -3.75 -15.08 7.32
C ARG A 43 -4.20 -13.61 7.35
N PRO A 44 -5.38 -13.27 6.79
CA PRO A 44 -5.77 -11.88 6.56
C PRO A 44 -5.80 -11.03 7.83
N TYR A 45 -6.13 -11.60 8.99
CA TYR A 45 -6.28 -10.86 10.26
C TYR A 45 -4.96 -10.35 10.85
N PHE A 46 -3.82 -10.83 10.36
CA PHE A 46 -2.51 -10.29 10.75
C PHE A 46 -2.13 -9.03 9.96
N PHE A 47 -2.91 -8.62 8.98
CA PHE A 47 -2.65 -7.43 8.19
C PHE A 47 -3.67 -6.35 8.52
N ILE A 48 -3.15 -5.17 8.93
CA ILE A 48 -3.96 -4.08 9.53
C ILE A 48 -5.11 -3.62 8.63
N GLU A 49 -4.93 -3.67 7.31
CA GLU A 49 -5.94 -3.32 6.33
C GLU A 49 -7.17 -4.24 6.37
N ASN A 50 -7.04 -5.45 6.93
CA ASN A 50 -8.13 -6.42 7.06
C ASN A 50 -8.74 -6.50 8.46
N GLN A 51 -8.20 -5.77 9.45
CA GLN A 51 -8.64 -5.89 10.86
C GLN A 51 -9.98 -5.21 11.16
N MET A 52 -10.42 -4.24 10.34
CA MET A 52 -11.76 -3.60 10.42
C MET A 52 -12.18 -3.18 11.83
N GLY A 53 -11.25 -2.65 12.64
CA GLY A 53 -11.52 -2.21 14.01
C GLY A 53 -11.50 -3.34 15.07
N MET A 54 -11.09 -4.56 14.71
CA MET A 54 -10.80 -5.63 15.68
C MET A 54 -9.48 -5.35 16.42
N GLU A 55 -9.27 -6.04 17.53
CA GLU A 55 -7.97 -6.04 18.22
C GLU A 55 -6.85 -6.47 17.27
N ASN A 56 -5.69 -5.80 17.38
CA ASN A 56 -4.53 -6.16 16.58
C ASN A 56 -4.00 -7.54 17.00
N ALA A 57 -3.98 -8.49 16.07
CA ALA A 57 -3.51 -9.85 16.33
C ALA A 57 -2.04 -9.89 16.79
N HIS A 58 -1.24 -8.88 16.41
CA HIS A 58 0.16 -8.76 16.80
C HIS A 58 0.37 -8.40 18.26
N ASP A 59 -0.62 -7.82 18.95
CA ASP A 59 -0.51 -7.45 20.37
C ASP A 59 -0.45 -8.68 21.29
N LYS A 60 -0.78 -9.87 20.76
CA LYS A 60 -0.82 -11.14 21.51
C LYS A 60 0.38 -12.06 21.28
N ILE A 61 1.32 -11.63 20.44
CA ILE A 61 2.49 -12.44 20.06
C ILE A 61 3.78 -11.60 20.13
N SER A 62 4.94 -12.26 20.21
CA SER A 62 6.22 -11.56 20.27
C SER A 62 6.53 -10.82 18.97
N PRO A 63 7.37 -9.76 19.01
CA PRO A 63 7.81 -9.05 17.81
C PRO A 63 8.48 -9.97 16.79
N HIS A 64 9.26 -10.95 17.23
CA HIS A 64 9.89 -11.95 16.36
C HIS A 64 8.86 -12.80 15.62
N LEU A 65 7.85 -13.31 16.33
CA LEU A 65 6.78 -14.08 15.70
C LEU A 65 5.94 -13.21 14.76
N SER A 66 5.71 -11.96 15.12
CA SER A 66 5.03 -10.97 14.25
C SER A 66 5.77 -10.77 12.94
N ALA A 67 7.10 -10.59 12.99
CA ALA A 67 7.93 -10.46 11.79
C ALA A 67 7.86 -11.71 10.90
N LEU A 68 7.96 -12.91 11.50
CA LEU A 68 7.84 -14.17 10.77
C LEU A 68 6.47 -14.33 10.08
N VAL A 69 5.38 -13.96 10.74
CA VAL A 69 4.02 -14.00 10.15
C VAL A 69 3.91 -13.01 8.99
N ILE A 70 4.47 -11.79 9.15
CA ILE A 70 4.47 -10.80 8.07
C ILE A 70 5.31 -11.28 6.89
N GLN A 71 6.55 -11.79 7.12
CA GLN A 71 7.40 -12.30 6.04
C GLN A 71 6.76 -13.48 5.30
N ALA A 72 6.00 -14.31 6.01
CA ALA A 72 5.42 -15.55 5.46
C ALA A 72 4.49 -15.30 4.26
N HIS A 73 3.85 -14.10 4.15
CA HIS A 73 2.93 -13.84 3.04
C HIS A 73 3.62 -13.90 1.67
N VAL A 74 4.92 -13.54 1.59
CA VAL A 74 5.68 -13.63 0.33
C VAL A 74 5.80 -15.08 -0.10
N LYS A 75 6.23 -15.98 0.81
CA LYS A 75 6.34 -17.40 0.53
C LYS A 75 4.98 -18.05 0.21
N GLU A 76 3.98 -17.73 1.02
CA GLU A 76 2.60 -18.22 0.82
C GLU A 76 1.99 -17.72 -0.49
N GLY A 77 2.32 -16.49 -0.88
CA GLY A 77 1.94 -15.92 -2.16
C GLY A 77 2.57 -16.66 -3.35
N LEU A 78 3.84 -17.02 -3.26
CA LEU A 78 4.53 -17.83 -4.27
C LEU A 78 3.95 -19.26 -4.37
N GLU A 79 3.56 -19.86 -3.24
CA GLU A 79 2.88 -21.17 -3.23
C GLU A 79 1.53 -21.08 -3.95
N ILE A 80 0.73 -20.04 -3.68
CA ILE A 80 -0.54 -19.79 -4.37
C ILE A 80 -0.30 -19.54 -5.87
N ALA A 81 0.67 -18.69 -6.21
CA ALA A 81 1.01 -18.39 -7.62
C ALA A 81 1.35 -19.67 -8.40
N LYS A 82 2.09 -20.59 -7.77
CA LYS A 82 2.42 -21.90 -8.33
C LYS A 82 1.19 -22.80 -8.48
N GLU A 83 0.34 -22.86 -7.44
CA GLU A 83 -0.90 -23.67 -7.44
C GLU A 83 -1.84 -23.28 -8.58
N TYR A 84 -1.97 -21.97 -8.81
CA TYR A 84 -2.85 -21.41 -9.85
C TYR A 84 -2.14 -21.15 -11.19
N ALA A 85 -0.89 -21.60 -11.33
CA ALA A 85 -0.08 -21.45 -12.55
C ALA A 85 -0.04 -20.00 -13.08
N LEU A 86 0.15 -19.03 -12.17
CA LEU A 86 0.32 -17.63 -12.57
C LEU A 86 1.55 -17.47 -13.46
N PRO A 87 1.49 -16.60 -14.48
CA PRO A 87 2.63 -16.32 -15.35
C PRO A 87 3.87 -15.90 -14.53
N PRO A 88 5.09 -16.33 -14.94
CA PRO A 88 6.32 -15.96 -14.24
C PRO A 88 6.48 -14.45 -14.05
N ASP A 89 6.15 -13.65 -15.06
CA ASP A 89 6.26 -12.19 -15.00
C ASP A 89 5.35 -11.56 -13.94
N VAL A 90 4.18 -12.17 -13.67
CA VAL A 90 3.27 -11.75 -12.59
C VAL A 90 3.77 -12.27 -11.23
N THR A 91 4.27 -13.51 -11.19
CA THR A 91 4.77 -14.13 -9.95
C THR A 91 5.96 -13.37 -9.36
N ARG A 92 6.77 -12.72 -10.20
CA ARG A 92 7.92 -11.93 -9.75
C ARG A 92 7.53 -10.80 -8.81
N PHE A 93 6.42 -10.13 -9.04
CA PHE A 93 5.95 -9.06 -8.14
C PHE A 93 5.66 -9.58 -6.72
N VAL A 94 5.19 -10.81 -6.58
CA VAL A 94 5.00 -11.44 -5.26
C VAL A 94 6.31 -11.56 -4.49
N SER A 95 7.41 -11.90 -5.18
CA SER A 95 8.71 -12.09 -4.54
C SER A 95 9.51 -10.81 -4.31
N THR A 96 9.30 -9.77 -5.15
CA THR A 96 10.20 -8.61 -5.22
C THR A 96 9.66 -7.35 -4.55
N HIS A 97 8.32 -7.24 -4.30
CA HIS A 97 7.71 -6.00 -3.85
C HIS A 97 8.22 -5.47 -2.50
N HIS A 98 8.77 -6.33 -1.66
CA HIS A 98 9.45 -5.92 -0.43
C HIS A 98 10.98 -5.95 -0.50
N GLY A 99 11.56 -6.59 -1.53
CA GLY A 99 13.01 -6.74 -1.66
C GLY A 99 13.62 -7.39 -0.43
N LYS A 100 14.64 -6.73 0.14
CA LYS A 100 15.31 -7.10 1.40
C LYS A 100 15.03 -6.11 2.51
N SER A 101 13.96 -5.34 2.43
CA SER A 101 13.65 -4.30 3.40
C SER A 101 13.36 -4.87 4.79
N CYS A 102 13.71 -4.09 5.82
CA CYS A 102 13.45 -4.44 7.21
C CYS A 102 12.00 -4.12 7.61
N ILE A 103 11.37 -5.00 8.38
CA ILE A 103 10.09 -4.78 9.07
C ILE A 103 10.38 -3.94 10.33
N ALA A 104 10.71 -2.66 10.11
CA ALA A 104 11.29 -1.79 11.12
C ALA A 104 10.46 -1.69 12.41
N TYR A 105 9.12 -1.71 12.31
CA TYR A 105 8.25 -1.62 13.48
C TYR A 105 8.50 -2.76 14.47
N PHE A 106 8.52 -4.00 14.01
CA PHE A 106 8.75 -5.15 14.89
C PHE A 106 10.22 -5.30 15.29
N TYR A 107 11.15 -4.85 14.44
CA TYR A 107 12.56 -4.78 14.82
C TYR A 107 12.77 -3.84 16.00
N HIS A 108 12.23 -2.62 15.95
CA HIS A 108 12.33 -1.67 17.06
C HIS A 108 11.65 -2.19 18.33
N GLN A 109 10.48 -2.79 18.23
CA GLN A 109 9.83 -3.43 19.38
C GLN A 109 10.68 -4.55 19.99
N ALA A 110 11.32 -5.38 19.17
CA ALA A 110 12.23 -6.42 19.66
C ALA A 110 13.42 -5.82 20.40
N CYS A 111 14.03 -4.76 19.84
CA CYS A 111 15.13 -4.04 20.51
C CYS A 111 14.70 -3.43 21.84
N GLU A 112 13.47 -2.95 21.99
CA GLU A 112 12.94 -2.42 23.24
C GLU A 112 12.74 -3.53 24.29
N VAL A 113 12.35 -4.72 23.88
CA VAL A 113 12.06 -5.86 24.78
C VAL A 113 13.34 -6.61 25.16
N ASP A 114 14.19 -6.94 24.19
CA ASP A 114 15.31 -7.85 24.34
C ASP A 114 16.67 -7.11 24.48
N GLY A 115 16.71 -5.80 24.19
CA GLY A 115 17.92 -5.00 24.08
C GLY A 115 18.55 -5.08 22.67
N SER A 116 18.96 -3.91 22.15
CA SER A 116 19.48 -3.78 20.78
C SER A 116 20.67 -4.69 20.46
N ASP A 117 21.50 -4.97 21.45
CA ASP A 117 22.71 -5.81 21.29
C ASP A 117 22.41 -7.29 21.14
N HIS A 118 21.16 -7.71 21.40
CA HIS A 118 20.71 -9.10 21.35
C HIS A 118 19.78 -9.39 20.19
N VAL A 119 19.40 -8.38 19.38
CA VAL A 119 18.47 -8.52 18.28
C VAL A 119 19.20 -8.39 16.94
N ASP A 120 19.19 -9.48 16.17
CA ASP A 120 19.74 -9.48 14.82
C ASP A 120 18.69 -8.92 13.84
N GLU A 121 19.00 -7.79 13.20
CA GLU A 121 18.16 -7.13 12.22
C GLU A 121 17.82 -8.04 11.03
N ASP A 122 18.70 -8.97 10.67
CA ASP A 122 18.48 -9.86 9.52
C ASP A 122 17.27 -10.78 9.73
N HIS A 123 16.89 -11.09 10.97
CA HIS A 123 15.66 -11.83 11.26
C HIS A 123 14.38 -11.04 10.93
N PHE A 124 14.48 -9.73 10.78
CA PHE A 124 13.37 -8.83 10.47
C PHE A 124 13.36 -8.35 9.02
N LYS A 125 14.28 -8.84 8.17
CA LYS A 125 14.36 -8.50 6.76
C LYS A 125 13.61 -9.50 5.90
N TYR A 126 12.98 -9.01 4.85
CA TYR A 126 12.43 -9.89 3.82
C TYR A 126 13.56 -10.63 3.09
N PRO A 127 13.30 -11.86 2.59
CA PRO A 127 14.34 -12.67 1.98
C PRO A 127 14.79 -12.18 0.59
N GLY A 128 14.04 -11.29 -0.02
CA GLY A 128 14.26 -10.86 -1.39
C GLY A 128 13.65 -11.83 -2.42
N PRO A 129 14.02 -11.73 -3.69
CA PRO A 129 15.04 -10.83 -4.27
C PRO A 129 14.60 -9.36 -4.31
N ARG A 130 15.56 -8.47 -4.63
CA ARG A 130 15.26 -7.06 -4.97
C ARG A 130 14.59 -6.97 -6.33
N PRO A 131 13.82 -5.89 -6.60
CA PRO A 131 13.28 -5.63 -7.92
C PRO A 131 14.43 -5.43 -8.93
N ASN A 132 14.32 -6.05 -10.10
CA ASN A 132 15.33 -5.97 -11.15
C ASN A 132 14.76 -5.49 -12.49
N THR A 133 13.49 -5.12 -12.55
CA THR A 133 12.85 -4.41 -13.65
C THR A 133 12.27 -3.08 -13.16
N LYS A 134 11.95 -2.16 -14.10
CA LYS A 134 11.26 -0.91 -13.76
C LYS A 134 9.89 -1.19 -13.14
N GLU A 135 9.17 -2.13 -13.70
CA GLU A 135 7.82 -2.53 -13.28
C GLU A 135 7.80 -3.02 -11.83
N GLU A 136 8.72 -3.91 -11.47
CA GLU A 136 8.86 -4.42 -10.11
C GLU A 136 9.20 -3.31 -9.10
N ALA A 137 10.14 -2.42 -9.47
CA ALA A 137 10.52 -1.29 -8.63
C ALA A 137 9.36 -0.30 -8.44
N ILE A 138 8.57 -0.05 -9.49
CA ILE A 138 7.39 0.81 -9.42
C ILE A 138 6.35 0.23 -8.45
N VAL A 139 6.08 -1.09 -8.51
CA VAL A 139 5.15 -1.73 -7.56
C VAL A 139 5.67 -1.63 -6.12
N MET A 140 6.96 -1.90 -5.86
CA MET A 140 7.57 -1.70 -4.54
C MET A 140 7.35 -0.28 -4.00
N LEU A 141 7.58 0.73 -4.83
CA LEU A 141 7.41 2.13 -4.43
C LEU A 141 5.94 2.50 -4.24
N ALA A 142 5.04 2.00 -5.09
CA ALA A 142 3.61 2.26 -5.01
C ALA A 142 2.96 1.60 -3.78
N ASP A 143 3.34 0.34 -3.48
CA ASP A 143 2.92 -0.38 -2.27
C ASP A 143 3.32 0.38 -1.02
N ALA A 144 4.61 0.69 -0.89
CA ALA A 144 5.12 1.43 0.26
C ALA A 144 4.49 2.84 0.37
N CYS A 145 4.22 3.51 -0.75
CA CYS A 145 3.56 4.81 -0.79
C CYS A 145 2.12 4.72 -0.27
N GLU A 146 1.30 3.80 -0.80
CA GLU A 146 -0.08 3.62 -0.37
C GLU A 146 -0.15 3.28 1.13
N ALA A 147 0.63 2.28 1.57
CA ALA A 147 0.64 1.85 2.96
C ALA A 147 1.03 2.97 3.93
N THR A 148 2.01 3.79 3.58
CA THR A 148 2.47 4.89 4.45
C THR A 148 1.49 6.05 4.47
N VAL A 149 1.00 6.48 3.30
CA VAL A 149 0.09 7.63 3.20
C VAL A 149 -1.24 7.34 3.88
N ARG A 150 -1.73 6.12 3.81
CA ARG A 150 -2.96 5.68 4.48
C ARG A 150 -2.92 5.87 6.00
N THR A 151 -1.74 5.88 6.62
CA THR A 151 -1.59 6.10 8.07
C THR A 151 -1.74 7.57 8.47
N LEU A 152 -1.65 8.50 7.51
CA LEU A 152 -1.74 9.93 7.78
C LEU A 152 -3.20 10.34 8.08
N LYS A 153 -3.36 11.09 9.17
CA LYS A 153 -4.67 11.64 9.56
C LYS A 153 -4.79 13.08 9.07
N ASN A 154 -5.68 13.32 8.10
CA ASN A 154 -5.93 14.65 7.51
C ASN A 154 -4.63 15.38 7.11
N PRO A 155 -3.77 14.78 6.28
CA PRO A 155 -2.47 15.36 5.94
C PRO A 155 -2.62 16.61 5.06
N THR A 156 -1.73 17.59 5.25
CA THR A 156 -1.58 18.69 4.30
C THR A 156 -0.86 18.20 3.04
N PRO A 157 -1.00 18.93 1.90
CA PRO A 157 -0.25 18.60 0.67
C PRO A 157 1.26 18.49 0.90
N GLU A 158 1.84 19.35 1.73
CA GLU A 158 3.25 19.37 2.06
C GLU A 158 3.66 18.11 2.87
N GLN A 159 2.80 17.67 3.80
CA GLN A 159 3.04 16.45 4.57
C GLN A 159 3.00 15.20 3.68
N ILE A 160 2.08 15.15 2.70
CA ILE A 160 2.03 14.07 1.72
C ILE A 160 3.31 14.05 0.90
N GLU A 161 3.75 15.19 0.36
CA GLU A 161 4.97 15.29 -0.43
C GLU A 161 6.21 14.84 0.37
N GLN A 162 6.39 15.38 1.57
CA GLN A 162 7.51 15.02 2.44
C GLN A 162 7.51 13.52 2.76
N THR A 163 6.34 12.93 2.96
CA THR A 163 6.20 11.50 3.25
C THR A 163 6.62 10.64 2.06
N ILE A 164 6.12 10.94 0.86
CA ILE A 164 6.46 10.21 -0.37
C ILE A 164 7.97 10.33 -0.65
N ARG A 165 8.54 11.54 -0.59
CA ARG A 165 9.97 11.75 -0.83
C ARG A 165 10.85 11.03 0.18
N ARG A 166 10.50 11.07 1.46
CA ARG A 166 11.24 10.36 2.52
C ARG A 166 11.23 8.86 2.30
N LEU A 167 10.09 8.30 1.91
CA LEU A 167 9.94 6.89 1.63
C LEU A 167 10.80 6.45 0.45
N ILE A 168 10.76 7.17 -0.67
CA ILE A 168 11.54 6.86 -1.87
C ILE A 168 13.05 6.97 -1.55
N ASN A 169 13.46 8.05 -0.88
CA ASN A 169 14.85 8.22 -0.45
C ASN A 169 15.32 7.10 0.50
N LYS A 170 14.42 6.63 1.39
CA LYS A 170 14.74 5.48 2.23
C LYS A 170 15.00 4.22 1.39
N ARG A 171 14.15 3.89 0.42
CA ARG A 171 14.35 2.73 -0.46
C ARG A 171 15.65 2.83 -1.28
N LEU A 172 16.01 4.04 -1.74
CA LEU A 172 17.29 4.30 -2.42
C LEU A 172 18.47 4.08 -1.47
N ASN A 173 18.45 4.66 -0.28
CA ASN A 173 19.54 4.56 0.69
C ASN A 173 19.71 3.14 1.24
N ASP A 174 18.64 2.39 1.39
CA ASP A 174 18.65 0.98 1.81
C ASP A 174 19.14 0.06 0.67
N GLY A 175 19.39 0.60 -0.54
CA GLY A 175 19.86 -0.15 -1.70
C GLY A 175 18.81 -1.05 -2.35
N GLU A 176 17.53 -0.84 -2.06
CA GLU A 176 16.46 -1.69 -2.58
C GLU A 176 16.23 -1.55 -4.09
N LEU A 177 16.65 -0.43 -4.69
CA LEU A 177 16.50 -0.12 -6.11
C LEU A 177 17.79 -0.33 -6.92
N THR A 178 18.85 -0.90 -6.33
CA THR A 178 20.17 -1.01 -6.98
C THR A 178 20.21 -1.94 -8.19
N GLU A 179 19.30 -2.90 -8.27
CA GLU A 179 19.21 -3.86 -9.37
C GLU A 179 18.20 -3.44 -10.45
N ALA A 180 17.35 -2.43 -10.17
CA ALA A 180 16.34 -1.94 -11.09
C ALA A 180 16.93 -0.89 -12.05
N PRO A 181 16.65 -0.96 -13.37
CA PRO A 181 17.16 -0.03 -14.36
C PRO A 181 16.40 1.31 -14.36
N LEU A 182 16.26 1.95 -13.19
CA LEU A 182 15.66 3.26 -13.00
C LEU A 182 16.75 4.33 -12.88
N THR A 183 16.61 5.40 -13.63
CA THR A 183 17.41 6.61 -13.46
C THR A 183 16.85 7.49 -12.32
N LEU A 184 17.69 8.36 -11.76
CA LEU A 184 17.23 9.33 -10.75
C LEU A 184 16.15 10.26 -11.30
N ALA A 185 16.18 10.59 -12.59
CA ALA A 185 15.17 11.39 -13.25
C ALA A 185 13.81 10.65 -13.30
N GLU A 186 13.82 9.37 -13.63
CA GLU A 186 12.59 8.54 -13.62
C GLU A 186 12.02 8.38 -12.21
N ILE A 187 12.88 8.24 -11.20
CA ILE A 187 12.46 8.18 -9.80
C ILE A 187 11.76 9.48 -9.38
N GLU A 188 12.27 10.65 -9.82
CA GLU A 188 11.58 11.92 -9.56
C GLU A 188 10.23 11.99 -10.27
N ILE A 189 10.12 11.53 -11.52
CA ILE A 189 8.85 11.45 -12.26
C ILE A 189 7.84 10.55 -11.53
N ILE A 190 8.28 9.39 -11.03
CA ILE A 190 7.45 8.48 -10.23
C ILE A 190 6.95 9.18 -8.96
N ALA A 191 7.84 9.87 -8.23
CA ALA A 191 7.48 10.62 -7.03
C ALA A 191 6.41 11.68 -7.30
N GLN A 192 6.57 12.47 -8.36
CA GLN A 192 5.61 13.50 -8.77
C GLN A 192 4.27 12.90 -9.20
N THR A 193 4.30 11.76 -9.89
CA THR A 193 3.08 11.06 -10.30
C THR A 193 2.30 10.55 -9.09
N PHE A 194 2.97 9.92 -8.13
CA PHE A 194 2.33 9.50 -6.88
C PHE A 194 1.75 10.67 -6.12
N LEU A 195 2.50 11.77 -5.99
CA LEU A 195 2.06 12.98 -5.31
C LEU A 195 0.76 13.52 -5.91
N LYS A 196 0.71 13.64 -7.23
CA LYS A 196 -0.48 14.14 -7.95
C LYS A 196 -1.72 13.29 -7.68
N ILE A 197 -1.58 11.96 -7.73
CA ILE A 197 -2.71 11.03 -7.52
C ILE A 197 -3.17 11.07 -6.07
N VAL A 198 -2.23 10.98 -5.12
CA VAL A 198 -2.53 10.97 -3.70
C VAL A 198 -3.20 12.28 -3.27
N GLN A 199 -2.68 13.43 -3.69
CA GLN A 199 -3.32 14.72 -3.42
C GLN A 199 -4.75 14.77 -3.97
N GLY A 200 -5.00 14.24 -5.18
CA GLY A 200 -6.34 14.15 -5.75
C GLY A 200 -7.31 13.34 -4.87
N LEU A 201 -6.85 12.24 -4.27
CA LEU A 201 -7.66 11.42 -3.37
C LEU A 201 -8.03 12.14 -2.06
N TYR A 202 -7.13 12.98 -1.54
CA TYR A 202 -7.39 13.75 -0.30
C TYR A 202 -8.17 15.04 -0.55
N HIS A 203 -8.10 15.64 -1.75
CA HIS A 203 -8.85 16.86 -2.10
C HIS A 203 -10.33 16.62 -2.40
N GLN A 204 -10.78 15.40 -2.66
CA GLN A 204 -12.16 15.08 -2.97
C GLN A 204 -13.15 15.16 -1.79
N ARG A 205 -12.69 15.49 -0.59
CA ARG A 205 -13.59 15.86 0.52
C ARG A 205 -13.97 17.33 0.40
N ILE A 206 -14.84 17.65 -0.58
CA ILE A 206 -15.60 18.90 -0.54
C ILE A 206 -16.53 18.77 0.68
N GLU A 207 -16.27 19.57 1.72
CA GLU A 207 -17.26 19.78 2.77
C GLU A 207 -18.44 20.47 2.11
N TYR A 208 -19.52 19.73 1.88
CA TYR A 208 -20.78 20.33 1.49
C TYR A 208 -21.19 21.30 2.59
N PRO A 209 -21.51 22.57 2.28
CA PRO A 209 -21.96 23.53 3.27
C PRO A 209 -23.10 22.90 4.10
N GLU A 210 -23.07 23.06 5.43
CA GLU A 210 -24.08 22.49 6.32
C GLU A 210 -25.52 22.82 5.90
N GLN A 211 -25.70 23.99 5.25
CA GLN A 211 -26.95 24.42 4.68
C GLN A 211 -27.48 23.49 3.61
N LEU A 212 -26.61 23.03 2.69
CA LEU A 212 -26.99 22.09 1.63
C LEU A 212 -27.37 20.71 2.21
N MET A 213 -26.68 20.26 3.25
CA MET A 213 -27.00 19.01 3.95
C MET A 213 -28.31 19.09 4.73
N LYS A 214 -28.67 20.28 5.25
CA LYS A 214 -29.97 20.53 5.88
C LYS A 214 -31.11 20.54 4.87
N ASP A 215 -30.89 21.08 3.70
CA ASP A 215 -31.88 21.12 2.62
C ASP A 215 -32.11 19.76 1.97
N LEU A 216 -31.10 18.92 1.85
CA LEU A 216 -31.22 17.52 1.39
C LEU A 216 -31.95 16.61 2.40
N LYS A 217 -31.97 16.96 3.68
CA LYS A 217 -32.69 16.23 4.74
C LYS A 217 -34.13 16.71 4.93
N ARG A 218 -34.57 17.78 4.24
CA ARG A 218 -35.95 18.20 4.26
C ARG A 218 -36.76 17.34 3.30
N GLU A 219 -37.66 16.51 3.86
CA GLU A 219 -38.63 15.75 3.07
C GLU A 219 -39.48 16.73 2.23
N PRO A 220 -39.85 16.36 0.98
CA PRO A 220 -40.73 17.18 0.17
C PRO A 220 -42.08 17.34 0.92
N LYS A 221 -42.46 18.58 1.23
CA LYS A 221 -43.78 18.87 1.77
C LYS A 221 -44.84 18.32 0.81
N GLU A 222 -45.65 17.35 1.25
CA GLU A 222 -46.84 16.88 0.54
C GLU A 222 -47.67 18.08 0.10
N LYS A 223 -47.83 18.27 -1.19
CA LYS A 223 -48.81 19.19 -1.74
C LYS A 223 -50.20 18.59 -1.43
N LYS A 224 -50.88 19.16 -0.44
CA LYS A 224 -52.31 18.89 -0.27
C LYS A 224 -53.00 19.25 -1.56
N LEU A 225 -53.53 18.24 -2.26
CA LEU A 225 -54.45 18.43 -3.37
C LEU A 225 -55.69 19.14 -2.80
N GLY A 226 -55.89 20.38 -3.26
CA GLY A 226 -57.10 21.14 -2.91
C GLY A 226 -58.34 20.42 -3.47
N SER A 227 -59.31 20.20 -2.57
CA SER A 227 -60.65 19.73 -2.91
C SER A 227 -61.29 20.69 -3.94
N LEU A 228 -61.73 20.14 -5.06
CA LEU A 228 -62.60 20.83 -5.99
C LEU A 228 -63.96 21.08 -5.34
N PRO A 229 -64.58 22.28 -5.44
CA PRO A 229 -65.96 22.52 -5.05
C PRO A 229 -66.90 21.84 -6.03
N GLY A 230 -67.97 21.23 -5.47
CA GLY A 230 -69.07 20.62 -6.17
C GLY A 230 -69.99 21.55 -6.93
#